data_3622d915d12e8e682549c0801a9dcb42
#
_entry.id   3622d915d12e8e682549c0801a9dcb42
#
_cell.length_a   1.000
_cell.length_b   1.000
_cell.length_c   1.000
_cell.angle_alpha   90.00
_cell.angle_beta   90.00
_cell.angle_gamma   90.00
#
_symmetry.space_group_name_H-M   'P 1'
#
loop_
_entity.id
_entity.type
_entity.pdbx_description
1 polymer ?
#
loop_
_entity_poly.entity_id
_entity_poly.type
_entity_poly.pdbx_seq_one_letter_code
_entity_poly.pdbx_strand_id
1 'polypeptide(L)'
;NGTPHPMAGVLPGQGVKVGRLMRFGYATLTARTDSMLFAAGEHIPAHEFHHWDSTANGDALTAAKANGRQWACGFANAHIYAGFPHLYWAGTPLPQRFVCAAEHYIKERP
;
A
#
# COMPACT_ATOMS: atom_id res chain seq x y z
N ASN A 1 10.79 19.06 12.57
CA ASN A 1 11.04 20.39 12.04
C ASN A 1 10.75 20.41 10.55
N GLY A 2 10.80 21.55 9.91
CA GLY A 2 10.47 21.68 8.50
C GLY A 2 11.62 21.44 7.52
N THR A 3 12.72 20.83 7.95
CA THR A 3 13.89 20.62 7.12
C THR A 3 13.73 19.37 6.25
N PRO A 4 13.82 19.47 4.91
CA PRO A 4 13.75 18.28 4.06
C PRO A 4 14.98 17.39 4.22
N HIS A 5 14.75 16.08 4.12
CA HIS A 5 15.82 15.09 4.14
C HIS A 5 15.63 14.12 2.96
N PRO A 6 16.69 13.79 2.22
CA PRO A 6 16.56 12.83 1.14
C PRO A 6 16.29 11.43 1.67
N MET A 7 15.47 10.69 0.94
CA MET A 7 15.10 9.30 1.26
C MET A 7 15.59 8.37 0.14
N ALA A 8 15.09 7.13 0.14
CA ALA A 8 15.57 6.10 -0.78
C ALA A 8 15.26 6.37 -2.27
N GLY A 9 14.28 7.21 -2.56
CA GLY A 9 13.94 7.54 -3.94
C GLY A 9 13.17 6.45 -4.68
N VAL A 10 12.61 5.48 -3.97
CA VAL A 10 11.86 4.38 -4.59
C VAL A 10 10.47 4.84 -5.04
N LEU A 11 9.83 5.69 -4.25
CA LEU A 11 8.51 6.23 -4.55
C LEU A 11 8.60 7.73 -4.82
N PRO A 12 7.68 8.27 -5.64
CA PRO A 12 7.63 9.72 -5.85
C PRO A 12 7.08 10.44 -4.63
N GLY A 13 7.27 11.74 -4.58
CA GLY A 13 6.65 12.59 -3.58
C GLY A 13 7.47 12.77 -2.32
N GLN A 14 6.84 13.37 -1.33
CA GLN A 14 7.44 13.68 -0.03
C GLN A 14 6.54 13.20 1.09
N GLY A 15 7.14 12.62 2.13
CA GLY A 15 6.45 12.38 3.39
C GLY A 15 6.43 13.65 4.21
N VAL A 16 5.26 14.01 4.74
CA VAL A 16 5.08 15.23 5.53
C VAL A 16 4.43 14.91 6.86
N LYS A 17 4.95 15.52 7.92
CA LYS A 17 4.33 15.41 9.23
C LYS A 17 3.18 16.40 9.32
N VAL A 18 1.99 15.90 9.57
CA VAL A 18 0.79 16.74 9.54
C VAL A 18 0.42 17.27 10.92
N GLY A 19 0.86 16.61 11.99
CA GLY A 19 0.55 17.03 13.36
C GLY A 19 -0.83 16.62 13.85
N ARG A 20 -1.54 15.80 13.09
CA ARG A 20 -2.84 15.24 13.47
C ARG A 20 -2.99 13.84 12.87
N LEU A 21 -3.94 13.09 13.40
CA LEU A 21 -4.24 11.76 12.87
C LEU A 21 -4.87 11.88 11.48
N MET A 22 -4.19 11.38 10.46
CA MET A 22 -4.65 11.48 9.06
C MET A 22 -5.66 10.41 8.72
N ARG A 23 -5.38 9.18 9.14
CA ARG A 23 -6.26 8.04 8.90
C ARG A 23 -6.27 7.17 10.13
N PHE A 24 -7.42 6.64 10.48
CA PHE A 24 -7.57 5.71 11.58
C PHE A 24 -8.71 4.75 11.31
N GLY A 25 -8.45 3.46 11.55
CA GLY A 25 -9.47 2.43 11.58
C GLY A 25 -9.38 1.45 10.43
N TYR A 26 -10.43 0.67 10.29
CA TYR A 26 -10.49 -0.41 9.32
C TYR A 26 -11.01 0.09 7.98
N ALA A 27 -10.49 -0.51 6.93
CA ALA A 27 -10.94 -0.26 5.56
C ALA A 27 -10.86 -1.56 4.76
N THR A 28 -11.64 -1.65 3.71
CA THR A 28 -11.51 -2.71 2.72
C THR A 28 -10.77 -2.14 1.51
N LEU A 29 -9.67 -2.79 1.15
CA LEU A 29 -8.92 -2.44 -0.04
C LEU A 29 -9.42 -3.26 -1.22
N THR A 30 -9.60 -2.61 -2.36
CA THR A 30 -9.91 -3.28 -3.62
C THR A 30 -8.77 -3.00 -4.58
N ALA A 31 -8.15 -4.06 -5.09
CA ALA A 31 -7.06 -3.93 -6.06
C ALA A 31 -7.62 -3.46 -7.40
N ARG A 32 -7.02 -2.43 -7.98
CA ARG A 32 -7.42 -1.89 -9.27
C ARG A 32 -6.70 -2.56 -10.43
N THR A 33 -5.52 -3.11 -10.17
CA THR A 33 -4.69 -3.77 -11.17
C THR A 33 -4.05 -5.01 -10.56
N ASP A 34 -3.57 -5.91 -11.43
CA ASP A 34 -2.75 -7.03 -10.98
C ASP A 34 -1.40 -6.54 -10.50
N SER A 35 -0.87 -7.20 -9.46
CA SER A 35 0.46 -6.92 -8.93
C SER A 35 1.02 -8.19 -8.27
N MET A 36 2.18 -8.08 -7.63
CA MET A 36 2.77 -9.25 -6.99
C MET A 36 1.90 -9.82 -5.85
N LEU A 37 1.08 -9.00 -5.21
CA LEU A 37 0.25 -9.43 -4.07
C LEU A 37 -1.21 -9.60 -4.42
N PHE A 38 -1.72 -8.90 -5.43
CA PHE A 38 -3.16 -8.82 -5.70
C PHE A 38 -3.49 -9.18 -7.14
N ALA A 39 -4.66 -9.78 -7.31
CA ALA A 39 -5.32 -9.78 -8.62
C ALA A 39 -6.35 -8.65 -8.65
N ALA A 40 -6.54 -8.03 -9.81
CA ALA A 40 -7.50 -6.95 -9.98
C ALA A 40 -8.89 -7.38 -9.51
N GLY A 41 -9.55 -6.53 -8.73
CA GLY A 41 -10.88 -6.79 -8.18
C GLY A 41 -10.89 -7.49 -6.84
N GLU A 42 -9.75 -7.96 -6.33
CA GLU A 42 -9.70 -8.58 -5.02
C GLU A 42 -9.92 -7.59 -3.90
N HIS A 43 -10.57 -8.05 -2.83
CA HIS A 43 -10.83 -7.28 -1.62
C HIS A 43 -9.98 -7.80 -0.47
N ILE A 44 -9.35 -6.88 0.26
CA ILE A 44 -8.48 -7.24 1.38
C ILE A 44 -8.79 -6.32 2.56
N PRO A 45 -8.99 -6.89 3.76
CA PRO A 45 -9.15 -6.07 4.96
C PRO A 45 -7.82 -5.43 5.34
N ALA A 46 -7.89 -4.19 5.79
CA ALA A 46 -6.71 -3.43 6.18
C ALA A 46 -7.04 -2.52 7.35
N HIS A 47 -6.00 -2.01 7.97
CA HIS A 47 -6.08 -1.04 9.06
C HIS A 47 -5.09 0.07 8.81
N GLU A 48 -5.49 1.32 9.08
CA GLU A 48 -4.61 2.48 9.01
C GLU A 48 -4.54 3.18 10.34
N PHE A 49 -3.34 3.67 10.67
CA PHE A 49 -3.11 4.55 11.81
C PHE A 49 -1.83 5.33 11.52
N HIS A 50 -1.97 6.59 11.09
CA HIS A 50 -0.79 7.40 10.79
C HIS A 50 -1.06 8.89 10.93
N HIS A 51 -0.04 9.60 11.40
CA HIS A 51 -0.03 11.05 11.56
C HIS A 51 0.79 11.74 10.47
N TRP A 52 1.47 10.96 9.64
CA TRP A 52 2.17 11.45 8.47
C TRP A 52 1.32 11.26 7.24
N ASP A 53 1.55 12.07 6.24
CA ASP A 53 0.92 11.91 4.95
C ASP A 53 2.00 11.96 3.87
N SER A 54 1.61 11.74 2.63
CA SER A 54 2.50 11.83 1.48
C SER A 54 1.86 12.74 0.44
N THR A 55 2.70 13.44 -0.31
CA THR A 55 2.24 14.20 -1.47
C THR A 55 1.85 13.30 -2.63
N ALA A 56 2.22 12.01 -2.57
CA ALA A 56 1.85 11.00 -3.57
C ALA A 56 1.51 9.69 -2.86
N ASN A 57 0.23 9.37 -2.76
CA ASN A 57 -0.26 8.19 -2.03
C ASN A 57 -0.53 6.99 -2.92
N GLY A 58 -0.38 7.14 -4.24
CA GLY A 58 -0.61 6.06 -5.18
C GLY A 58 -2.08 5.81 -5.48
N ASP A 59 -2.33 4.90 -6.42
CA ASP A 59 -3.68 4.60 -6.89
C ASP A 59 -3.87 3.12 -7.26
N ALA A 60 -2.98 2.24 -6.81
CA ALA A 60 -3.09 0.82 -7.13
C ALA A 60 -4.30 0.15 -6.47
N LEU A 61 -4.79 0.74 -5.38
CA LEU A 61 -5.90 0.21 -4.60
C LEU A 61 -6.92 1.32 -4.34
N THR A 62 -8.17 0.92 -4.13
CA THR A 62 -9.21 1.78 -3.58
C THR A 62 -9.51 1.31 -2.16
N ALA A 63 -9.39 2.21 -1.20
CA ALA A 63 -9.78 1.94 0.18
C ALA A 63 -11.20 2.44 0.41
N ALA A 64 -12.00 1.64 1.11
CA ALA A 64 -13.39 1.99 1.43
C ALA A 64 -13.69 1.69 2.89
N LYS A 65 -14.26 2.65 3.59
CA LYS A 65 -14.76 2.49 4.94
C LYS A 65 -16.24 2.09 4.96
N ALA A 66 -16.68 1.53 6.08
CA ALA A 66 -18.08 1.15 6.27
C ALA A 66 -19.04 2.34 6.14
N ASN A 67 -18.57 3.56 6.42
CA ASN A 67 -19.39 4.78 6.30
C ASN A 67 -19.48 5.31 4.86
N GLY A 68 -18.92 4.61 3.88
CA GLY A 68 -18.96 5.00 2.47
C GLY A 68 -17.80 5.88 2.00
N ARG A 69 -16.92 6.33 2.89
CA ARG A 69 -15.73 7.09 2.49
C ARG A 69 -14.79 6.20 1.69
N GLN A 70 -14.27 6.75 0.60
CA GLN A 70 -13.34 6.04 -0.28
C GLN A 70 -12.18 6.94 -0.68
N TRP A 71 -11.03 6.34 -0.93
CA TRP A 71 -9.88 7.06 -1.47
C TRP A 71 -8.96 6.09 -2.21
N ALA A 72 -8.17 6.63 -3.14
CA ALA A 72 -7.14 5.87 -3.83
C ALA A 72 -5.88 5.82 -2.98
N CYS A 73 -5.18 4.69 -2.99
CA CYS A 73 -3.95 4.53 -2.22
C CYS A 73 -3.09 3.41 -2.78
N GLY A 74 -1.83 3.38 -2.31
CA GLY A 74 -0.90 2.29 -2.57
C GLY A 74 -0.20 2.37 -3.89
N PHE A 75 1.04 1.91 -3.87
CA PHE A 75 1.84 1.64 -5.06
C PHE A 75 2.03 0.13 -5.13
N ALA A 76 1.71 -0.47 -6.26
CA ALA A 76 1.85 -1.91 -6.43
C ALA A 76 2.16 -2.26 -7.87
N ASN A 77 3.15 -3.13 -8.04
CA ASN A 77 3.52 -3.67 -9.35
C ASN A 77 4.09 -5.09 -9.14
N ALA A 78 4.85 -5.59 -10.10
CA ALA A 78 5.41 -6.93 -10.03
C ALA A 78 6.47 -7.09 -8.92
N HIS A 79 7.04 -5.99 -8.43
CA HIS A 79 8.20 -6.02 -7.52
C HIS A 79 8.02 -5.24 -6.23
N ILE A 80 7.01 -4.37 -6.15
CA ILE A 80 6.83 -3.44 -5.03
C ILE A 80 5.37 -3.45 -4.57
N TYR A 81 5.18 -3.47 -3.27
CA TYR A 81 3.97 -2.97 -2.63
C TYR A 81 4.38 -1.95 -1.59
N ALA A 82 3.77 -0.77 -1.63
CA ALA A 82 4.02 0.27 -0.64
C ALA A 82 2.76 1.10 -0.40
N GLY A 83 2.52 1.45 0.84
CA GLY A 83 1.37 2.27 1.23
C GLY A 83 1.23 2.34 2.73
N PHE A 84 0.33 3.21 3.18
CA PHE A 84 0.02 3.32 4.61
C PHE A 84 -0.88 2.19 5.13
N PRO A 85 -1.82 1.61 4.35
CA PRO A 85 -2.67 0.55 4.89
C PRO A 85 -1.86 -0.67 5.34
N HIS A 86 -2.15 -1.15 6.54
CA HIS A 86 -1.59 -2.39 7.08
C HIS A 86 -2.46 -3.56 6.62
N LEU A 87 -1.90 -4.45 5.83
CA LEU A 87 -2.61 -5.60 5.28
C LEU A 87 -2.73 -6.69 6.32
N TYR A 88 -3.92 -7.28 6.42
CA TYR A 88 -4.12 -8.46 7.26
C TYR A 88 -3.83 -9.71 6.44
N TRP A 89 -2.77 -10.41 6.80
CA TRP A 89 -2.24 -11.52 5.99
C TRP A 89 -2.78 -12.89 6.37
N ALA A 90 -3.22 -13.08 7.62
CA ALA A 90 -3.67 -14.38 8.08
C ALA A 90 -4.93 -14.83 7.31
N GLY A 91 -4.90 -16.08 6.83
CA GLY A 91 -6.02 -16.62 6.07
C GLY A 91 -6.18 -16.07 4.65
N THR A 92 -5.19 -15.33 4.16
CA THR A 92 -5.20 -14.77 2.80
C THR A 92 -4.12 -15.43 1.95
N PRO A 93 -4.17 -15.30 0.60
CA PRO A 93 -3.09 -15.80 -0.25
C PRO A 93 -1.85 -14.89 -0.30
N LEU A 94 -1.82 -13.78 0.45
CA LEU A 94 -0.74 -12.79 0.36
C LEU A 94 0.63 -13.35 0.72
N PRO A 95 0.81 -14.12 1.84
CA PRO A 95 2.12 -14.66 2.17
C PRO A 95 2.70 -15.53 1.07
N GLN A 96 1.88 -16.43 0.52
CA GLN A 96 2.31 -17.32 -0.54
C GLN A 96 2.65 -16.55 -1.82
N ARG A 97 1.86 -15.57 -2.16
CA ARG A 97 2.12 -14.73 -3.33
C ARG A 97 3.41 -13.95 -3.19
N PHE A 98 3.70 -13.45 -1.99
CA PHE A 98 4.96 -12.75 -1.74
C PHE A 98 6.16 -13.68 -1.97
N VAL A 99 6.10 -14.92 -1.43
CA VAL A 99 7.16 -15.90 -1.63
C VAL A 99 7.30 -16.26 -3.10
N CYS A 100 6.20 -16.48 -3.81
CA CYS A 100 6.22 -16.78 -5.24
C CYS A 100 6.83 -15.64 -6.05
N ALA A 101 6.52 -14.39 -5.70
CA ALA A 101 7.10 -13.22 -6.37
C ALA A 101 8.62 -13.17 -6.14
N ALA A 102 9.08 -13.47 -4.94
CA ALA A 102 10.50 -13.50 -4.61
C ALA A 102 11.23 -14.60 -5.40
N GLU A 103 10.65 -15.78 -5.47
CA GLU A 103 11.22 -16.89 -6.25
C GLU A 103 11.31 -16.53 -7.73
N HIS A 104 10.27 -15.95 -8.27
CA HIS A 104 10.23 -15.50 -9.67
C HIS A 104 11.30 -14.45 -9.94
N TYR A 105 11.45 -13.49 -9.05
CA TYR A 105 12.50 -12.46 -9.15
C TYR A 105 13.90 -13.08 -9.16
N ILE A 106 14.16 -14.04 -8.30
CA ILE A 106 15.47 -14.72 -8.21
C ILE A 106 15.79 -15.43 -9.53
N LYS A 107 14.80 -16.06 -10.16
CA LYS A 107 14.99 -16.79 -11.42
C LYS A 107 15.22 -15.85 -12.60
N GLU A 108 14.67 -14.66 -12.58
CA GLU A 108 14.71 -13.73 -13.72
C GLU A 108 15.75 -12.61 -13.59
N ARG A 109 16.33 -12.43 -12.40
CA ARG A 109 17.33 -11.40 -12.24
C ARG A 109 18.58 -11.71 -13.10
N PRO A 110 19.23 -10.64 -13.66
CA PRO A 110 20.42 -10.78 -14.45
C PRO A 110 21.61 -11.31 -13.64
#